data_62a518a8d61c7e74a78ce57dd6957a6e
#
_entry.id   62a518a8d61c7e74a78ce57dd6957a6e
#
_cell.length_a   1.000
_cell.length_b   1.000
_cell.length_c   1.000
_cell.angle_alpha   90.00
_cell.angle_beta   90.00
_cell.angle_gamma   90.00
#
_symmetry.space_group_name_H-M   'P 1'
#
loop_
_entity.id
_entity.type
_entity.pdbx_description
1 polymer ?
#
loop_
_entity_poly.entity_id
_entity_poly.type
_entity_poly.pdbx_seq_one_letter_code
_entity_poly.pdbx_strand_id
1 'polypeptide(L)'
;AGTASNAVCNTVDAYDTSLTRTAPAALGDKRYLHSAVPLGAYALFAGGTATPTARGGHNTVDAYDASLTRTSAAALSRMRTRMGCTVLGSRALFAGGGQGGLTTGGAFTTVDVYDEALTRTAGTPLSTKRFFPAGATVGGHALFAGGTPKDGSLVVDAYDASLTLTAAADLSSAQNSYVAAAVGGYALVAGDTADA
;
A
#
# COMPACT_ATOMS: atom_id res chain seq x y z
N ALA A 1 8.06 12.90 -31.22
CA ALA A 1 7.15 12.24 -30.29
C ALA A 1 7.65 10.82 -30.09
N GLY A 2 8.36 10.57 -28.99
CA GLY A 2 8.83 9.25 -28.64
C GLY A 2 7.64 8.40 -28.20
N THR A 3 7.47 7.23 -28.79
CA THR A 3 6.59 6.20 -28.27
C THR A 3 7.10 5.79 -26.90
N ALA A 4 6.36 6.12 -25.84
CA ALA A 4 6.67 5.62 -24.51
C ALA A 4 6.61 4.09 -24.57
N SER A 5 7.76 3.42 -24.46
CA SER A 5 7.77 1.98 -24.26
C SER A 5 7.11 1.72 -22.90
N ASN A 6 6.10 0.83 -22.85
CA ASN A 6 5.51 0.36 -21.60
C ASN A 6 6.50 -0.49 -20.77
N ALA A 7 7.77 -0.09 -20.75
CA ALA A 7 8.81 -0.77 -20.00
C ALA A 7 8.67 -0.45 -18.52
N VAL A 8 8.54 -1.46 -17.70
CA VAL A 8 8.58 -1.33 -16.25
C VAL A 8 9.96 -0.81 -15.84
N CYS A 9 9.99 0.23 -15.02
CA CYS A 9 11.22 0.87 -14.56
C CYS A 9 11.39 0.71 -13.04
N ASN A 10 12.58 1.05 -12.57
CA ASN A 10 12.93 1.12 -11.15
C ASN A 10 13.47 2.50 -10.76
N THR A 11 13.26 3.50 -11.61
CA THR A 11 13.71 4.87 -11.38
C THR A 11 13.01 5.47 -10.17
N VAL A 12 13.75 6.22 -9.37
CA VAL A 12 13.24 7.02 -8.26
C VAL A 12 13.67 8.46 -8.48
N ASP A 13 12.74 9.38 -8.36
CA ASP A 13 12.99 10.82 -8.36
C ASP A 13 12.66 11.37 -6.97
N ALA A 14 13.54 12.18 -6.41
CA ALA A 14 13.34 12.89 -5.16
C ALA A 14 13.31 14.40 -5.42
N TYR A 15 12.46 15.11 -4.69
CA TYR A 15 12.37 16.57 -4.70
C TYR A 15 12.62 17.11 -3.32
N ASP A 16 13.49 18.08 -3.20
CA ASP A 16 13.75 18.80 -1.95
C ASP A 16 12.73 19.93 -1.71
N THR A 17 12.87 20.64 -0.61
CA THR A 17 11.97 21.75 -0.25
C THR A 17 12.07 22.95 -1.19
N SER A 18 13.11 23.05 -2.03
CA SER A 18 13.24 24.03 -3.09
C SER A 18 12.71 23.54 -4.44
N LEU A 19 12.06 22.37 -4.46
CA LEU A 19 11.53 21.67 -5.64
C LEU A 19 12.61 21.25 -6.63
N THR A 20 13.85 21.15 -6.17
CA THR A 20 14.96 20.65 -7.01
C THR A 20 14.93 19.12 -7.02
N ARG A 21 14.97 18.56 -8.24
CA ARG A 21 14.95 17.12 -8.45
C ARG A 21 16.35 16.52 -8.29
N THR A 22 16.41 15.43 -7.54
CA THR A 22 17.60 14.57 -7.43
C THR A 22 17.20 13.13 -7.81
N ALA A 23 18.14 12.37 -8.32
CA ALA A 23 17.94 10.96 -8.66
C ALA A 23 18.65 10.09 -7.61
N PRO A 24 17.92 9.52 -6.63
CA PRO A 24 18.45 8.55 -5.70
C PRO A 24 18.85 7.24 -6.37
N ALA A 25 19.41 6.30 -5.58
CA ALA A 25 19.56 4.92 -6.05
C ALA A 25 18.20 4.36 -6.51
N ALA A 26 18.19 3.63 -7.61
CA ALA A 26 16.97 2.99 -8.12
C ALA A 26 16.41 1.95 -7.14
N LEU A 27 15.12 1.61 -7.25
CA LEU A 27 14.53 0.45 -6.57
C LEU A 27 15.34 -0.82 -6.90
N GLY A 28 15.38 -1.77 -5.98
CA GLY A 28 16.06 -3.04 -6.17
C GLY A 28 15.58 -3.82 -7.39
N ASP A 29 14.29 -3.74 -7.67
CA ASP A 29 13.66 -4.41 -8.79
C ASP A 29 12.82 -3.43 -9.62
N LYS A 30 12.76 -3.66 -10.94
CA LYS A 30 11.79 -2.98 -11.82
C LYS A 30 10.39 -3.47 -11.47
N ARG A 31 9.49 -2.53 -11.09
CA ARG A 31 8.13 -2.90 -10.66
C ARG A 31 7.15 -1.75 -10.73
N TYR A 32 5.88 -2.09 -10.84
CA TYR A 32 4.74 -1.18 -10.75
C TYR A 32 3.66 -1.78 -9.83
N LEU A 33 2.62 -1.05 -9.47
CA LEU A 33 1.59 -1.46 -8.51
C LEU A 33 2.16 -1.83 -7.12
N HIS A 34 3.31 -1.26 -6.77
CA HIS A 34 3.84 -1.26 -5.41
C HIS A 34 3.13 -0.19 -4.58
N SER A 35 3.22 -0.30 -3.28
CA SER A 35 2.68 0.67 -2.33
C SER A 35 3.83 1.40 -1.64
N ALA A 36 3.62 2.66 -1.28
CA ALA A 36 4.63 3.45 -0.59
C ALA A 36 4.04 4.15 0.65
N VAL A 37 4.84 4.24 1.72
CA VAL A 37 4.43 4.84 2.98
C VAL A 37 5.66 5.39 3.71
N PRO A 38 5.57 6.58 4.37
CA PRO A 38 6.62 7.02 5.28
C PRO A 38 6.62 6.16 6.55
N LEU A 39 7.79 6.00 7.19
CA LEU A 39 7.94 5.34 8.49
C LEU A 39 9.15 5.92 9.22
N GLY A 40 8.93 6.73 10.25
CA GLY A 40 10.00 7.39 10.98
C GLY A 40 10.89 8.20 10.02
N ALA A 41 12.18 7.85 9.96
CA ALA A 41 13.15 8.48 9.06
C ALA A 41 13.21 7.87 7.65
N TYR A 42 12.30 6.95 7.30
CA TYR A 42 12.33 6.21 6.05
C TYR A 42 11.11 6.46 5.18
N ALA A 43 11.28 6.30 3.86
CA ALA A 43 10.22 6.06 2.90
C ALA A 43 10.30 4.61 2.42
N LEU A 44 9.25 3.82 2.64
CA LEU A 44 9.17 2.41 2.26
C LEU A 44 8.44 2.25 0.94
N PHE A 45 8.97 1.41 0.04
CA PHE A 45 8.34 0.98 -1.22
C PHE A 45 8.22 -0.53 -1.22
N ALA A 46 7.02 -1.06 -1.17
CA ALA A 46 6.76 -2.48 -0.89
C ALA A 46 6.00 -3.20 -2.01
N GLY A 47 6.43 -4.39 -2.35
CA GLY A 47 5.75 -5.27 -3.30
C GLY A 47 5.78 -4.79 -4.74
N GLY A 48 4.71 -5.03 -5.48
CA GLY A 48 4.60 -4.69 -6.91
C GLY A 48 4.85 -5.89 -7.82
N THR A 49 4.89 -5.65 -9.13
CA THR A 49 5.14 -6.68 -10.14
C THR A 49 5.93 -6.12 -11.32
N ALA A 50 6.74 -6.95 -11.95
CA ALA A 50 7.48 -6.58 -13.16
C ALA A 50 6.70 -6.85 -14.45
N THR A 51 5.59 -7.60 -14.41
CA THR A 51 4.85 -8.01 -15.61
C THR A 51 3.33 -7.85 -15.43
N PRO A 52 2.58 -7.38 -16.46
CA PRO A 52 1.14 -7.16 -16.37
C PRO A 52 0.32 -8.44 -16.15
N THR A 53 0.85 -9.56 -16.63
CA THR A 53 0.15 -10.86 -16.66
C THR A 53 0.60 -11.81 -15.56
N ALA A 54 1.57 -11.40 -14.72
CA ALA A 54 2.26 -12.33 -13.87
C ALA A 54 1.42 -12.76 -12.66
N ARG A 55 1.35 -14.05 -12.49
CA ARG A 55 1.09 -14.70 -11.20
C ARG A 55 2.22 -14.46 -10.18
N GLY A 56 3.28 -13.74 -10.59
CA GLY A 56 4.42 -13.37 -9.79
C GLY A 56 4.42 -11.87 -9.48
N GLY A 57 4.41 -11.51 -8.22
CA GLY A 57 4.73 -10.18 -7.74
C GLY A 57 6.09 -10.18 -7.04
N HIS A 58 6.46 -9.04 -6.50
CA HIS A 58 7.62 -8.90 -5.61
C HIS A 58 7.15 -8.93 -4.14
N ASN A 59 7.98 -9.46 -3.27
CA ASN A 59 7.88 -9.30 -1.82
C ASN A 59 8.97 -8.38 -1.27
N THR A 60 9.79 -7.80 -2.14
CA THR A 60 10.85 -6.88 -1.77
C THR A 60 10.29 -5.59 -1.20
N VAL A 61 11.01 -5.04 -0.21
CA VAL A 61 10.74 -3.73 0.39
C VAL A 61 12.03 -2.93 0.37
N ASP A 62 12.02 -1.84 -0.38
CA ASP A 62 13.10 -0.85 -0.39
C ASP A 62 12.78 0.26 0.60
N ALA A 63 13.75 0.64 1.42
CA ALA A 63 13.68 1.75 2.35
C ALA A 63 14.71 2.81 1.96
N TYR A 64 14.28 4.06 1.87
CA TYR A 64 15.16 5.22 1.64
C TYR A 64 15.19 6.08 2.89
N ASP A 65 16.38 6.39 3.37
CA ASP A 65 16.59 7.33 4.48
C ASP A 65 16.61 8.79 4.01
N ALA A 66 16.77 9.72 4.94
CA ALA A 66 16.83 11.15 4.64
C ALA A 66 18.05 11.57 3.81
N SER A 67 19.08 10.74 3.71
CA SER A 67 20.24 10.93 2.81
C SER A 67 20.00 10.35 1.41
N LEU A 68 18.78 9.84 1.14
CA LEU A 68 18.39 9.15 -0.08
C LEU A 68 19.16 7.84 -0.32
N THR A 69 19.75 7.28 0.73
CA THR A 69 20.42 5.98 0.68
C THR A 69 19.38 4.88 0.75
N ARG A 70 19.42 3.95 -0.21
CA ARG A 70 18.56 2.79 -0.27
C ARG A 70 19.10 1.63 0.53
N THR A 71 18.26 1.07 1.40
CA THR A 71 18.50 -0.21 2.08
C THR A 71 17.33 -1.16 1.81
N SER A 72 17.55 -2.47 1.97
CA SER A 72 16.47 -3.46 1.91
C SER A 72 15.91 -3.66 3.31
N ALA A 73 14.61 -3.47 3.49
CA ALA A 73 13.91 -3.90 4.69
C ALA A 73 13.58 -5.39 4.64
N ALA A 74 13.08 -5.95 5.75
CA ALA A 74 12.54 -7.30 5.77
C ALA A 74 11.49 -7.48 4.66
N ALA A 75 11.52 -8.59 3.93
CA ALA A 75 10.57 -8.83 2.84
C ALA A 75 9.13 -8.96 3.36
N LEU A 76 8.13 -8.60 2.56
CA LEU A 76 6.72 -8.92 2.82
C LEU A 76 6.56 -10.43 3.03
N SER A 77 5.56 -10.84 3.82
CA SER A 77 5.25 -12.25 4.07
C SER A 77 4.94 -13.05 2.80
N ARG A 78 4.51 -12.36 1.75
CA ARG A 78 4.26 -12.92 0.41
C ARG A 78 4.36 -11.86 -0.67
N MET A 79 4.57 -12.30 -1.90
CA MET A 79 4.52 -11.44 -3.09
C MET A 79 3.11 -10.86 -3.25
N ARG A 80 2.99 -9.53 -3.36
CA ARG A 80 1.71 -8.83 -3.49
C ARG A 80 1.82 -7.54 -4.28
N THR A 81 0.72 -7.20 -4.91
CA THR A 81 0.50 -5.91 -5.59
C THR A 81 -0.78 -5.27 -5.04
N ARG A 82 -1.00 -3.99 -5.28
CA ARG A 82 -2.28 -3.31 -5.03
C ARG A 82 -2.69 -3.40 -3.55
N MET A 83 -1.74 -3.24 -2.66
CA MET A 83 -1.98 -3.17 -1.22
C MET A 83 -2.43 -1.77 -0.82
N GLY A 84 -3.29 -1.67 0.20
CA GLY A 84 -3.42 -0.44 0.97
C GLY A 84 -2.24 -0.29 1.92
N CYS A 85 -1.89 0.94 2.25
CA CYS A 85 -0.86 1.20 3.25
C CYS A 85 -1.17 2.48 4.03
N THR A 86 -0.76 2.50 5.29
CA THR A 86 -0.84 3.68 6.15
C THR A 86 0.14 3.53 7.32
N VAL A 87 0.35 4.62 8.08
CA VAL A 87 1.17 4.61 9.29
C VAL A 87 0.27 4.70 10.52
N LEU A 88 0.56 3.91 11.55
CA LEU A 88 -0.08 3.98 12.86
C LEU A 88 0.99 4.11 13.94
N GLY A 89 1.13 5.30 14.52
CA GLY A 89 2.24 5.61 15.43
C GLY A 89 3.59 5.40 14.73
N SER A 90 4.45 4.57 15.30
CA SER A 90 5.77 4.19 14.75
C SER A 90 5.74 2.92 13.88
N ARG A 91 4.59 2.59 13.29
CA ARG A 91 4.41 1.36 12.50
C ARG A 91 3.82 1.67 11.14
N ALA A 92 4.39 1.09 10.08
CA ALA A 92 3.82 1.09 8.75
C ALA A 92 3.06 -0.23 8.51
N LEU A 93 1.82 -0.13 8.03
CA LEU A 93 0.95 -1.27 7.74
C LEU A 93 0.76 -1.37 6.22
N PHE A 94 0.95 -2.58 5.68
CA PHE A 94 0.61 -2.94 4.30
C PHE A 94 -0.46 -4.03 4.34
N ALA A 95 -1.66 -3.73 3.86
CA ALA A 95 -2.83 -4.57 4.02
C ALA A 95 -3.46 -4.99 2.69
N GLY A 96 -3.96 -6.20 2.62
CA GLY A 96 -4.63 -6.72 1.45
C GLY A 96 -3.72 -6.88 0.24
N GLY A 97 -4.23 -6.51 -0.93
CA GLY A 97 -3.55 -6.75 -2.20
C GLY A 97 -3.65 -8.20 -2.64
N GLY A 98 -2.89 -8.58 -3.65
CA GLY A 98 -2.92 -9.96 -4.12
C GLY A 98 -1.94 -10.24 -5.25
N GLN A 99 -2.13 -11.37 -5.91
CA GLN A 99 -1.37 -11.83 -7.08
C GLN A 99 -2.28 -12.07 -8.28
N GLY A 100 -1.73 -11.89 -9.49
CA GLY A 100 -2.45 -12.12 -10.73
C GLY A 100 -3.44 -11.02 -11.12
N GLY A 101 -4.42 -11.36 -11.94
CA GLY A 101 -5.48 -10.44 -12.36
C GLY A 101 -6.45 -10.08 -11.22
N LEU A 102 -7.36 -9.14 -11.46
CA LEU A 102 -8.36 -8.65 -10.50
C LEU A 102 -9.47 -9.68 -10.17
N THR A 103 -9.20 -10.97 -10.33
CA THR A 103 -10.14 -12.03 -9.95
C THR A 103 -10.08 -12.29 -8.45
N THR A 104 -11.22 -12.54 -7.86
CA THR A 104 -11.37 -12.77 -6.39
C THR A 104 -10.45 -13.86 -5.82
N GLY A 105 -9.98 -14.79 -6.66
CA GLY A 105 -9.07 -15.87 -6.26
C GLY A 105 -7.65 -15.41 -5.88
N GLY A 106 -7.23 -14.21 -6.32
CA GLY A 106 -5.87 -13.70 -6.09
C GLY A 106 -5.73 -12.70 -4.94
N ALA A 107 -6.83 -12.23 -4.35
CA ALA A 107 -6.80 -11.25 -3.27
C ALA A 107 -6.51 -11.89 -1.89
N PHE A 108 -5.92 -11.11 -0.99
CA PHE A 108 -5.51 -11.56 0.35
C PHE A 108 -6.10 -10.70 1.46
N THR A 109 -6.15 -11.27 2.67
CA THR A 109 -6.43 -10.56 3.93
C THR A 109 -5.15 -10.17 4.67
N THR A 110 -3.99 -10.54 4.15
CA THR A 110 -2.69 -10.41 4.84
C THR A 110 -2.39 -8.96 5.19
N VAL A 111 -1.92 -8.74 6.41
CA VAL A 111 -1.37 -7.47 6.89
C VAL A 111 0.07 -7.70 7.33
N ASP A 112 1.01 -6.97 6.74
CA ASP A 112 2.40 -6.90 7.18
C ASP A 112 2.62 -5.57 7.89
N VAL A 113 3.27 -5.61 9.04
CA VAL A 113 3.56 -4.45 9.89
C VAL A 113 5.06 -4.29 10.01
N TYR A 114 5.55 -3.08 9.78
CA TYR A 114 6.97 -2.73 9.91
C TYR A 114 7.16 -1.73 11.05
N ASP A 115 8.21 -1.91 11.82
CA ASP A 115 8.71 -0.93 12.78
C ASP A 115 9.84 -0.08 12.18
N GLU A 116 10.30 0.93 12.92
CA GLU A 116 11.38 1.83 12.50
C GLU A 116 12.76 1.14 12.42
N ALA A 117 12.91 -0.06 12.95
CA ALA A 117 14.07 -0.92 12.73
C ALA A 117 13.98 -1.71 11.41
N LEU A 118 12.95 -1.45 10.59
CA LEU A 118 12.67 -2.14 9.33
C LEU A 118 12.38 -3.64 9.50
N THR A 119 12.00 -4.05 10.71
CA THR A 119 11.62 -5.42 11.04
C THR A 119 10.14 -5.63 10.71
N ARG A 120 9.82 -6.77 10.10
CA ARG A 120 8.46 -7.13 9.75
C ARG A 120 7.85 -8.09 10.78
N THR A 121 6.62 -7.80 11.18
CA THR A 121 5.75 -8.71 11.93
C THR A 121 4.44 -8.93 11.17
N ALA A 122 3.72 -10.01 11.51
CA ALA A 122 2.37 -10.23 10.99
C ALA A 122 1.37 -9.40 11.82
N GLY A 123 0.51 -8.65 11.12
CA GLY A 123 -0.65 -8.02 11.75
C GLY A 123 -1.88 -8.92 11.73
N THR A 124 -2.92 -8.57 12.49
CA THR A 124 -4.24 -9.19 12.39
C THR A 124 -4.74 -9.07 10.95
N PRO A 125 -5.20 -10.15 10.31
CA PRO A 125 -5.70 -10.09 8.92
C PRO A 125 -6.91 -9.17 8.78
N LEU A 126 -7.09 -8.58 7.59
CA LEU A 126 -8.34 -7.89 7.21
C LEU A 126 -9.54 -8.85 7.36
N SER A 127 -10.71 -8.32 7.65
CA SER A 127 -11.96 -9.09 7.75
C SER A 127 -12.33 -9.80 6.45
N THR A 128 -12.01 -9.16 5.31
CA THR A 128 -12.25 -9.71 3.97
C THR A 128 -11.05 -9.52 3.05
N LYS A 129 -10.83 -10.48 2.15
CA LYS A 129 -9.77 -10.38 1.13
C LYS A 129 -10.12 -9.35 0.06
N ARG A 130 -9.18 -8.47 -0.28
CA ARG A 130 -9.41 -7.40 -1.27
C ARG A 130 -8.13 -6.82 -1.85
N PHE A 131 -8.21 -6.41 -3.12
CA PHE A 131 -7.23 -5.52 -3.75
C PHE A 131 -7.59 -4.06 -3.49
N PHE A 132 -6.62 -3.17 -3.56
CA PHE A 132 -6.79 -1.72 -3.48
C PHE A 132 -7.60 -1.20 -2.28
N PRO A 133 -7.51 -1.75 -1.07
CA PRO A 133 -8.10 -1.04 0.05
C PRO A 133 -7.38 0.32 0.20
N ALA A 134 -8.13 1.39 0.41
CA ALA A 134 -7.53 2.69 0.72
C ALA A 134 -7.08 2.73 2.17
N GLY A 135 -5.86 3.20 2.42
CA GLY A 135 -5.31 3.32 3.77
C GLY A 135 -5.27 4.77 4.26
N ALA A 136 -5.74 5.03 5.47
CA ALA A 136 -5.60 6.32 6.16
C ALA A 136 -5.52 6.11 7.67
N THR A 137 -4.96 7.09 8.39
CA THR A 137 -4.92 7.07 9.86
C THR A 137 -5.67 8.26 10.42
N VAL A 138 -6.58 8.02 11.35
CA VAL A 138 -7.35 9.05 12.04
C VAL A 138 -7.62 8.64 13.49
N GLY A 139 -7.51 9.59 14.42
CA GLY A 139 -7.86 9.37 15.83
C GLY A 139 -7.14 8.19 16.49
N GLY A 140 -5.89 7.90 16.08
CA GLY A 140 -5.13 6.76 16.60
C GLY A 140 -5.54 5.40 16.03
N HIS A 141 -6.30 5.37 14.91
CA HIS A 141 -6.69 4.17 14.20
C HIS A 141 -6.17 4.17 12.76
N ALA A 142 -5.64 3.04 12.31
CA ALA A 142 -5.35 2.79 10.90
C ALA A 142 -6.59 2.19 10.23
N LEU A 143 -7.13 2.88 9.22
CA LEU A 143 -8.29 2.43 8.47
C LEU A 143 -7.86 1.84 7.13
N PHE A 144 -8.53 0.75 6.72
CA PHE A 144 -8.46 0.18 5.38
C PHE A 144 -9.87 0.05 4.84
N ALA A 145 -10.21 0.88 3.87
CA ALA A 145 -11.57 1.05 3.38
C ALA A 145 -11.73 0.55 1.95
N GLY A 146 -12.84 -0.10 1.66
CA GLY A 146 -13.24 -0.50 0.32
C GLY A 146 -12.29 -1.47 -0.38
N GLY A 147 -12.18 -1.35 -1.68
CA GLY A 147 -11.38 -2.21 -2.55
C GLY A 147 -12.21 -3.27 -3.27
N THR A 148 -11.56 -4.07 -4.13
CA THR A 148 -12.26 -5.12 -4.90
C THR A 148 -12.15 -6.48 -4.24
N PRO A 149 -13.21 -7.26 -4.15
CA PRO A 149 -13.70 -8.21 -5.16
C PRO A 149 -14.70 -7.56 -6.13
N LYS A 150 -15.04 -8.29 -7.18
CA LYS A 150 -15.69 -7.91 -8.44
C LYS A 150 -16.76 -6.79 -8.39
N ASP A 151 -17.42 -6.59 -7.26
CA ASP A 151 -18.53 -5.64 -7.12
C ASP A 151 -18.23 -4.52 -6.10
N GLY A 152 -16.94 -4.29 -5.80
CA GLY A 152 -16.51 -3.34 -4.77
C GLY A 152 -16.74 -3.88 -3.35
N SER A 153 -16.25 -3.16 -2.36
CA SER A 153 -16.45 -3.48 -0.94
C SER A 153 -16.90 -2.25 -0.18
N LEU A 154 -17.90 -2.42 0.69
CA LEU A 154 -18.32 -1.40 1.66
C LEU A 154 -17.46 -1.43 2.93
N VAL A 155 -16.77 -2.54 3.17
CA VAL A 155 -16.13 -2.85 4.44
C VAL A 155 -15.01 -1.86 4.76
N VAL A 156 -14.99 -1.38 5.99
CA VAL A 156 -13.92 -0.60 6.59
C VAL A 156 -13.36 -1.38 7.77
N ASP A 157 -12.12 -1.83 7.65
CA ASP A 157 -11.35 -2.41 8.76
C ASP A 157 -10.58 -1.30 9.48
N ALA A 158 -10.69 -1.22 10.79
CA ALA A 158 -9.96 -0.28 11.63
C ALA A 158 -9.05 -1.04 12.61
N TYR A 159 -7.81 -0.59 12.75
CA TYR A 159 -6.85 -1.13 13.72
C TYR A 159 -6.52 -0.08 14.75
N ASP A 160 -6.63 -0.42 16.02
CA ASP A 160 -6.19 0.42 17.11
C ASP A 160 -4.65 0.38 17.30
N ALA A 161 -4.12 1.15 18.25
CA ALA A 161 -2.68 1.21 18.53
C ALA A 161 -2.07 -0.13 18.96
N SER A 162 -2.87 -1.08 19.43
CA SER A 162 -2.46 -2.46 19.76
C SER A 162 -2.53 -3.41 18.55
N LEU A 163 -2.92 -2.89 17.36
CA LEU A 163 -3.18 -3.63 16.14
C LEU A 163 -4.34 -4.63 16.25
N THR A 164 -5.27 -4.37 17.16
CA THR A 164 -6.51 -5.10 17.27
C THR A 164 -7.48 -4.60 16.19
N LEU A 165 -8.06 -5.54 15.45
CA LEU A 165 -9.07 -5.24 14.44
C LEU A 165 -10.39 -4.86 15.13
N THR A 166 -10.90 -3.69 14.78
CA THR A 166 -12.21 -3.18 15.19
C THR A 166 -13.05 -2.89 13.95
N ALA A 167 -14.36 -3.01 14.06
CA ALA A 167 -15.26 -2.63 12.99
C ALA A 167 -15.45 -1.12 12.98
N ALA A 168 -15.43 -0.52 11.79
CA ALA A 168 -15.91 0.84 11.55
C ALA A 168 -17.24 0.77 10.78
N ALA A 169 -17.95 1.88 10.66
CA ALA A 169 -19.12 1.97 9.80
C ALA A 169 -18.72 1.71 8.34
N ASP A 170 -19.56 1.00 7.63
CA ASP A 170 -19.37 0.73 6.21
C ASP A 170 -19.39 2.02 5.37
N LEU A 171 -18.75 1.98 4.21
CA LEU A 171 -18.85 3.04 3.20
C LEU A 171 -20.29 3.15 2.69
N SER A 172 -20.69 4.35 2.26
CA SER A 172 -22.03 4.61 1.73
C SER A 172 -22.32 3.92 0.39
N SER A 173 -21.28 3.60 -0.38
CA SER A 173 -21.40 2.91 -1.67
C SER A 173 -20.19 2.00 -1.90
N ALA A 174 -20.42 0.87 -2.56
CA ALA A 174 -19.36 -0.04 -2.98
C ALA A 174 -18.63 0.54 -4.19
N GLN A 175 -17.31 0.53 -4.16
CA GLN A 175 -16.45 1.05 -5.21
C GLN A 175 -15.22 0.16 -5.37
N ASN A 176 -14.60 0.18 -6.55
CA ASN A 176 -13.49 -0.73 -6.88
C ASN A 176 -12.11 -0.19 -6.52
N SER A 177 -11.92 1.11 -6.64
CA SER A 177 -10.65 1.78 -6.37
C SER A 177 -10.89 2.97 -5.45
N TYR A 178 -10.12 3.05 -4.42
CA TYR A 178 -10.21 4.12 -3.45
C TYR A 178 -8.88 4.79 -3.22
N VAL A 179 -8.95 6.06 -2.93
CA VAL A 179 -7.87 6.83 -2.30
C VAL A 179 -8.36 7.35 -0.96
N ALA A 180 -7.46 7.48 -0.01
CA ALA A 180 -7.80 8.04 1.28
C ALA A 180 -6.73 9.04 1.73
N ALA A 181 -7.18 10.05 2.44
CA ALA A 181 -6.32 11.05 3.08
C ALA A 181 -6.92 11.45 4.42
N ALA A 182 -6.07 11.81 5.37
CA ALA A 182 -6.48 12.30 6.66
C ALA A 182 -6.35 13.83 6.72
N VAL A 183 -7.34 14.50 7.32
CA VAL A 183 -7.32 15.93 7.59
C VAL A 183 -8.06 16.22 8.89
N GLY A 184 -7.40 16.94 9.80
CA GLY A 184 -7.96 17.19 11.13
C GLY A 184 -8.34 15.88 11.83
N GLY A 185 -9.56 15.78 12.31
CA GLY A 185 -10.10 14.56 12.96
C GLY A 185 -10.84 13.61 12.01
N TYR A 186 -10.61 13.68 10.69
CA TYR A 186 -11.34 12.90 9.69
C TYR A 186 -10.39 12.12 8.77
N ALA A 187 -10.81 10.91 8.39
CA ALA A 187 -10.28 10.20 7.23
C ALA A 187 -11.29 10.35 6.08
N LEU A 188 -10.87 10.94 4.98
CA LEU A 188 -11.66 11.09 3.77
C LEU A 188 -11.34 9.94 2.85
N VAL A 189 -12.38 9.24 2.39
CA VAL A 189 -12.27 8.13 1.44
C VAL A 189 -13.06 8.51 0.20
N ALA A 190 -12.40 8.50 -0.94
CA ALA A 190 -13.01 8.77 -2.22
C ALA A 190 -12.66 7.67 -3.22
N GLY A 191 -13.58 7.32 -4.06
CA GLY A 191 -13.38 6.27 -5.04
C GLY A 191 -14.34 6.40 -6.20
N ASP A 192 -14.19 5.50 -7.18
CA ASP A 192 -15.01 5.43 -8.36
C ASP A 192 -16.00 4.27 -8.27
N THR A 193 -17.22 4.47 -8.76
CA THR A 193 -18.17 3.37 -8.95
C THR A 193 -17.65 2.48 -10.08
N ALA A 194 -17.68 1.17 -9.90
CA ALA A 194 -17.50 0.28 -11.03
C ALA A 194 -18.55 0.62 -12.09
N ASP A 195 -18.09 1.00 -13.28
CA ASP A 195 -18.99 1.05 -14.43
C ASP A 195 -19.64 -0.32 -14.57
N ALA A 196 -20.97 -0.31 -14.62
CA ALA A 196 -21.82 -1.48 -14.73
C ALA A 196 -21.68 -2.17 -16.10
#